data_5cdba9e5735b17eed50eefb4725dff45
#
_entry.id   5cdba9e5735b17eed50eefb4725dff45
#
_cell.length_a   1.000
_cell.length_b   1.000
_cell.length_c   1.000
_cell.angle_alpha   90.00
_cell.angle_beta   90.00
_cell.angle_gamma   90.00
#
_symmetry.space_group_name_H-M   'P 1'
#
loop_
_entity.id
_entity.type
_entity.pdbx_description
1 polymer ?
#
loop_
_entity_poly.entity_id
_entity_poly.type
_entity_poly.pdbx_seq_one_letter_code
_entity_poly.pdbx_strand_id
1 'polypeptide(L)'
;MPRTTEDLIQLTDREYQVLRLVALGLSAKEAALELAIAPCTVERHVENVRLKTRTRNRAHMIAHVIREGLLPTERGVANMRLA
;
A
#
# COMPACT_ATOMS: atom_id res chain seq x y z
N MET A 1 5.25 18.00 16.75
CA MET A 1 5.44 17.20 16.51
C MET A 1 4.67 16.25 15.90
N PRO A 2 3.63 16.34 15.61
CA PRO A 2 2.86 15.45 14.96
C PRO A 2 3.49 14.94 13.74
N ARG A 3 4.20 15.72 13.11
CA ARG A 3 4.74 15.29 12.02
C ARG A 3 5.64 14.26 12.23
N THR A 4 5.99 14.04 13.34
CA THR A 4 6.87 13.04 13.64
C THR A 4 6.33 11.75 13.17
N THR A 5 5.07 11.56 13.28
CA THR A 5 4.48 10.33 12.88
C THR A 5 4.67 10.11 11.42
N GLU A 6 4.50 11.12 10.67
CA GLU A 6 4.68 10.96 9.27
C GLU A 6 6.09 10.61 8.99
N ASP A 7 7.01 11.17 9.72
CA ASP A 7 8.37 10.87 9.45
C ASP A 7 8.65 9.43 9.73
N LEU A 8 7.97 8.86 10.70
CA LEU A 8 8.23 7.50 11.02
C LEU A 8 7.64 6.54 10.03
N ILE A 9 6.63 6.91 9.33
CA ILE A 9 6.02 6.01 8.40
C ILE A 9 6.48 6.36 7.02
N GLN A 10 7.62 5.81 6.66
CA GLN A 10 8.13 6.03 5.35
C GLN A 10 8.13 4.75 4.58
N LEU A 11 7.57 4.76 3.41
CA LEU A 11 7.53 3.57 2.58
C LEU A 11 8.74 3.54 1.68
N THR A 12 9.30 2.37 1.51
CA THR A 12 10.37 2.21 0.55
C THR A 12 9.72 2.24 -0.83
N ASP A 13 10.51 2.40 -1.86
CA ASP A 13 9.98 2.42 -3.21
C ASP A 13 9.26 1.13 -3.52
N ARG A 14 9.80 0.00 -3.11
CA ARG A 14 9.16 -1.27 -3.40
C ARG A 14 7.86 -1.43 -2.61
N GLU A 15 7.84 -0.98 -1.37
CA GLU A 15 6.63 -1.03 -0.59
C GLU A 15 5.54 -0.19 -1.24
N TYR A 16 5.92 0.98 -1.75
CA TYR A 16 4.98 1.85 -2.39
C TYR A 16 4.42 1.18 -3.65
N GLN A 17 5.27 0.57 -4.46
CA GLN A 17 4.82 -0.11 -5.65
C GLN A 17 3.86 -1.24 -5.32
N VAL A 18 4.17 -2.01 -4.29
CA VAL A 18 3.32 -3.11 -3.90
C VAL A 18 1.98 -2.58 -3.42
N LEU A 19 1.99 -1.54 -2.59
CA LEU A 19 0.77 -1.02 -2.07
C LEU A 19 -0.13 -0.43 -3.16
N ARG A 20 0.46 0.17 -4.16
CA ARG A 20 -0.33 0.72 -5.24
C ARG A 20 -1.12 -0.39 -5.91
N LEU A 21 -0.47 -1.50 -6.18
CA LEU A 21 -1.14 -2.59 -6.85
C LEU A 21 -2.20 -3.24 -5.95
N VAL A 22 -1.89 -3.39 -4.68
CA VAL A 22 -2.83 -3.98 -3.76
C VAL A 22 -4.04 -3.06 -3.59
N ALA A 23 -3.82 -1.76 -3.56
CA ALA A 23 -4.91 -0.83 -3.41
C ALA A 23 -5.82 -0.83 -4.64
N LEU A 24 -5.28 -1.23 -5.78
CA LEU A 24 -6.07 -1.33 -6.99
C LEU A 24 -6.82 -2.66 -7.03
N GLY A 25 -6.63 -3.51 -6.06
CA GLY A 25 -7.35 -4.76 -5.99
C GLY A 25 -6.60 -5.97 -6.45
N LEU A 26 -5.34 -5.85 -6.79
CA LEU A 26 -4.60 -7.00 -7.23
C LEU A 26 -4.28 -7.92 -6.06
N SER A 27 -4.26 -9.21 -6.33
CA SER A 27 -3.87 -10.19 -5.33
C SER A 27 -2.34 -10.18 -5.26
N ALA A 28 -1.78 -10.83 -4.27
CA ALA A 28 -0.34 -10.91 -4.13
C ALA A 28 0.27 -11.55 -5.37
N LYS A 29 -0.40 -12.57 -5.91
CA LYS A 29 0.11 -13.24 -7.08
C LYS A 29 0.10 -12.31 -8.27
N GLU A 30 -0.96 -11.55 -8.44
CA GLU A 30 -1.05 -10.63 -9.57
C GLU A 30 -0.03 -9.51 -9.42
N ALA A 31 0.13 -8.99 -8.21
CA ALA A 31 1.10 -7.94 -7.99
C ALA A 31 2.53 -8.45 -8.23
N ALA A 32 2.77 -9.70 -7.84
CA ALA A 32 4.07 -10.29 -8.01
C ALA A 32 4.43 -10.39 -9.50
N LEU A 33 3.43 -10.73 -10.31
CA LEU A 33 3.68 -10.83 -11.73
C LEU A 33 3.99 -9.45 -12.30
N GLU A 34 3.28 -8.43 -11.85
CA GLU A 34 3.53 -7.08 -12.34
C GLU A 34 4.91 -6.60 -11.96
N LEU A 35 5.40 -6.96 -10.82
CA LEU A 35 6.67 -6.48 -10.35
C LEU A 35 7.82 -7.45 -10.58
N ALA A 36 7.52 -8.60 -11.14
CA ALA A 36 8.52 -9.62 -11.41
C ALA A 36 9.24 -10.07 -10.12
N ILE A 37 8.48 -10.29 -9.08
CA ILE A 37 9.03 -10.79 -7.83
C ILE A 37 8.17 -11.95 -7.37
N ALA A 38 8.56 -12.63 -6.33
CA ALA A 38 7.81 -13.75 -5.83
C ALA A 38 6.61 -13.28 -5.03
N PRO A 39 5.51 -14.03 -5.05
CA PRO A 39 4.33 -13.64 -4.26
C PRO A 39 4.65 -13.51 -2.78
N CYS A 40 5.52 -14.35 -2.24
CA CYS A 40 5.83 -14.23 -0.83
C CYS A 40 6.58 -12.95 -0.53
N THR A 41 7.30 -12.42 -1.53
CA THR A 41 7.98 -11.16 -1.35
C THR A 41 6.93 -10.04 -1.28
N VAL A 42 5.87 -10.16 -2.10
CA VAL A 42 4.80 -9.17 -2.06
C VAL A 42 4.18 -9.21 -0.66
N GLU A 43 3.91 -10.42 -0.15
CA GLU A 43 3.29 -10.53 1.16
C GLU A 43 4.19 -9.95 2.23
N ARG A 44 5.49 -10.11 2.09
CA ARG A 44 6.39 -9.57 3.07
C ARG A 44 6.35 -8.04 3.07
N HIS A 45 6.31 -7.44 1.88
CA HIS A 45 6.24 -6.00 1.80
C HIS A 45 4.92 -5.50 2.41
N VAL A 46 3.82 -6.21 2.15
CA VAL A 46 2.53 -5.83 2.70
C VAL A 46 2.59 -5.90 4.22
N GLU A 47 3.15 -6.99 4.75
CA GLU A 47 3.21 -7.13 6.18
C GLU A 47 4.10 -6.06 6.82
N ASN A 48 5.20 -5.71 6.17
CA ASN A 48 6.07 -4.68 6.69
C ASN A 48 5.32 -3.35 6.80
N VAL A 49 4.51 -3.03 5.80
CA VAL A 49 3.77 -1.79 5.85
C VAL A 49 2.69 -1.87 6.91
N ARG A 50 2.05 -3.04 7.04
CA ARG A 50 1.01 -3.18 8.04
C ARG A 50 1.60 -2.92 9.42
N LEU A 51 2.81 -3.42 9.67
CA LEU A 51 3.44 -3.22 10.95
C LEU A 51 3.89 -1.77 11.14
N LYS A 52 4.36 -1.14 10.07
CA LYS A 52 4.78 0.24 10.16
C LYS A 52 3.61 1.14 10.50
N THR A 53 2.44 0.83 9.97
CA THR A 53 1.27 1.66 10.16
C THR A 53 0.46 1.23 11.38
N ARG A 54 0.86 0.15 12.02
CA ARG A 54 0.18 -0.37 13.20
C ARG A 54 -1.28 -0.64 12.93
N THR A 55 -1.56 -1.20 11.77
CA THR A 55 -2.93 -1.51 11.40
C THR A 55 -3.16 -3.00 11.60
N ARG A 56 -4.44 -3.40 11.71
CA ARG A 56 -4.73 -4.77 12.03
C ARG A 56 -4.86 -5.70 10.87
N ASN A 57 -5.17 -5.24 9.72
CA ASN A 57 -5.26 -6.12 8.58
C ASN A 57 -5.05 -5.32 7.31
N ARG A 58 -5.06 -6.03 6.19
CA ARG A 58 -4.77 -5.39 4.91
C ARG A 58 -5.74 -4.27 4.58
N ALA A 59 -7.02 -4.49 4.77
CA ALA A 59 -8.01 -3.47 4.45
C ALA A 59 -7.82 -2.22 5.30
N HIS A 60 -7.55 -2.42 6.58
CA HIS A 60 -7.32 -1.30 7.48
C HIS A 60 -6.05 -0.56 7.06
N MET A 61 -5.03 -1.31 6.64
CA MET A 61 -3.79 -0.72 6.22
C MET A 61 -3.99 0.15 5.00
N ILE A 62 -4.71 -0.35 4.00
CA ILE A 62 -4.93 0.41 2.77
C ILE A 62 -5.73 1.67 3.08
N ALA A 63 -6.76 1.56 3.89
CA ALA A 63 -7.56 2.72 4.25
C ALA A 63 -6.68 3.76 4.96
N HIS A 64 -5.79 3.28 5.81
CA HIS A 64 -4.93 4.16 6.57
C HIS A 64 -3.95 4.91 5.66
N VAL A 65 -3.28 4.18 4.76
CA VAL A 65 -2.29 4.83 3.92
C VAL A 65 -2.94 5.80 2.94
N ILE A 66 -4.17 5.53 2.53
CA ILE A 66 -4.85 6.43 1.64
C ILE A 66 -5.24 7.67 2.43
N ARG A 67 -5.79 7.48 3.63
CA ARG A 67 -6.21 8.61 4.42
C ARG A 67 -5.05 9.49 4.83
N GLU A 68 -3.89 8.92 5.06
CA GLU A 68 -2.74 9.70 5.46
C GLU A 68 -1.98 10.28 4.26
N GLY A 69 -2.48 10.04 3.08
CA GLY A 69 -1.83 10.61 1.90
C GLY A 69 -0.56 9.90 1.48
N LEU A 70 -0.35 8.69 1.97
CA LEU A 70 0.84 7.97 1.60
C LEU A 70 0.71 7.35 0.23
N LEU A 71 -0.52 7.18 -0.27
CA LEU A 71 -0.74 6.67 -1.61
C LEU A 71 -1.63 7.65 -2.35
N PRO A 72 -1.24 8.04 -3.53
CA PRO A 72 -2.06 8.93 -4.32
C PRO A 72 -3.16 8.15 -4.96
N THR A 73 -4.34 8.21 -4.44
CA THR A 73 -5.40 7.47 -5.00
C THR A 73 -6.37 8.24 -5.77
N GLU A 74 -6.36 9.48 -5.59
CA GLU A 74 -7.35 10.25 -6.23
C GLU A 74 -7.41 9.97 -7.65
N ARG A 75 -6.34 9.81 -8.29
CA ARG A 75 -6.38 9.57 -9.62
C ARG A 75 -6.90 8.32 -9.97
N GLY A 76 -6.38 7.36 -9.55
CA GLY A 76 -6.77 6.07 -10.00
C GLY A 76 -8.13 5.74 -9.56
N VAL A 77 -8.37 5.84 -8.34
CA VAL A 77 -9.61 5.42 -7.85
C VAL A 77 -10.72 6.26 -8.31
N ALA A 78 -10.54 7.50 -8.24
CA ALA A 78 -11.58 8.35 -8.63
C ALA A 78 -12.00 8.07 -9.99
N ASN A 79 -11.10 7.89 -10.83
CA ASN A 79 -11.42 7.61 -12.12
C ASN A 79 -12.26 6.48 -12.30
N MET A 80 -11.95 5.46 -11.74
CA MET A 80 -12.69 4.37 -11.95
C MET A 80 -13.98 4.48 -11.43
N ARG A 81 -14.13 5.05 -10.41
CA ARG A 81 -15.32 4.95 -9.84
C ARG A 81 -16.27 5.61 -10.65
N LEU A 82 -15.95 6.49 -11.22
CA LEU A 82 -16.83 7.12 -11.87
C LEU A 82 -17.30 6.44 -12.92
N ALA A 83 -16.65 5.64 -13.24
CA ALA A 83 -17.06 4.98 -14.39
C ALA A 83 -18.21 4.13 -14.10
#